data_ada9d25c1804603a02ec2f72c1905fcc
#
_entry.id   ada9d25c1804603a02ec2f72c1905fcc
#
_cell.length_a   1.000
_cell.length_b   1.000
_cell.length_c   1.000
_cell.angle_alpha   90.00
_cell.angle_beta   90.00
_cell.angle_gamma   90.00
#
_symmetry.space_group_name_H-M   'P 1'
#
loop_
_entity.id
_entity.type
_entity.pdbx_description
1 polymer ?
#
loop_
_entity_poly.entity_id
_entity_poly.type
_entity_poly.pdbx_seq_one_letter_code
_entity_poly.pdbx_strand_id
1 'polypeptide(L)'
;MLFEMHCHTAEKSRCSSVPVVELIRRVQARGLQGIVLTDHHAVWLDDELTAVRHQAGVPDHFLIFSAQEVTTAHHGDVLVYGATEAIAKGTELEQIRQHWPAAALVLAHAYRKGRYPTDEQLLNPLLNGVEIFSSNHGVAENSRGLADWHRLRFTAISGTDTHGVQYAGAYPTIFDHPVRSIQELADELRAGRCRPFFKEIPRSGANALVTEVTFGTKEGDENRERIIIRTLTDEKKWKGTQRAEQIMAAVAEAGFSEGRYRVPRPIEIDSERMTIIEQGIRGRSLHDKLIAAGHEDGRWYLELAGRWLARLHKAALTVTAVDEFKQREEGRIRNYLARFEKINHRHTARARQIAETIMAAEQDRSCSHDCLVQGHGDFHPKNIMIGQDSQDNRDTLFVAAIDFGSSLMLPPAFDVGTFLAQYRNQLFNHQELLERLPERIFLDAYLDEGPPAGDDFLWQVELFRARTNLSIAAFLIRVGMGESQDLWRVLVEAEQSLSQI
;
A
#
# COMPACT_ATOMS: atom_id res chain seq x y z
N MET A 1 16.68 10.94 16.45
CA MET A 1 15.86 10.65 17.65
C MET A 1 14.39 10.72 17.29
N LEU A 2 13.53 9.90 17.88
CA LEU A 2 12.09 9.85 17.61
C LEU A 2 11.31 10.57 18.72
N PHE A 3 10.45 11.51 18.35
CA PHE A 3 9.60 12.27 19.25
C PHE A 3 8.13 12.21 18.86
N GLU A 4 7.24 12.13 19.86
CA GLU A 4 5.85 12.56 19.71
C GLU A 4 5.81 14.08 19.75
N MET A 5 5.29 14.71 18.70
CA MET A 5 5.39 16.15 18.52
C MET A 5 4.10 16.90 18.78
N HIS A 6 2.94 16.21 18.81
CA HIS A 6 1.63 16.85 18.95
C HIS A 6 0.70 15.96 19.77
N CYS A 7 0.42 16.37 21.00
CA CYS A 7 -0.47 15.64 21.90
C CYS A 7 -1.04 16.54 22.98
N HIS A 8 -2.21 16.16 23.51
CA HIS A 8 -2.97 16.90 24.50
C HIS A 8 -3.17 16.10 25.77
N THR A 9 -3.17 16.80 26.90
CA THR A 9 -3.32 16.20 28.23
C THR A 9 -4.64 16.60 28.88
N ALA A 10 -5.18 15.73 29.73
CA ALA A 10 -6.39 16.03 30.49
C ALA A 10 -6.20 17.19 31.48
N GLU A 11 -4.95 17.43 31.91
CA GLU A 11 -4.60 18.43 32.91
C GLU A 11 -4.67 19.86 32.36
N LYS A 12 -4.30 20.05 31.06
CA LYS A 12 -4.19 21.42 30.50
C LYS A 12 -5.08 21.65 29.24
N SER A 13 -5.62 20.57 28.62
CA SER A 13 -6.50 20.69 27.44
C SER A 13 -7.86 20.06 27.70
N ARG A 14 -8.93 20.88 27.67
CA ARG A 14 -10.31 20.40 27.90
C ARG A 14 -10.81 19.40 26.87
N CYS A 15 -10.19 19.31 25.73
CA CYS A 15 -10.53 18.38 24.65
C CYS A 15 -9.96 16.97 24.88
N SER A 16 -8.95 16.83 25.74
CA SER A 16 -8.31 15.54 26.04
C SER A 16 -8.83 14.93 27.35
N SER A 17 -8.94 13.60 27.38
CA SER A 17 -9.21 12.82 28.59
C SER A 17 -8.01 12.01 29.07
N VAL A 18 -6.86 12.15 28.42
CA VAL A 18 -5.66 11.35 28.70
C VAL A 18 -4.80 12.00 29.77
N PRO A 19 -4.60 11.36 30.94
CA PRO A 19 -3.66 11.85 31.94
C PRO A 19 -2.23 11.90 31.39
N VAL A 20 -1.52 12.97 31.67
CA VAL A 20 -0.14 13.18 31.18
C VAL A 20 0.80 12.03 31.51
N VAL A 21 0.69 11.43 32.68
CA VAL A 21 1.49 10.28 33.12
C VAL A 21 1.26 9.06 32.25
N GLU A 22 0.01 8.78 31.87
CA GLU A 22 -0.35 7.67 31.02
C GLU A 22 0.14 7.91 29.59
N LEU A 23 -0.02 9.13 29.08
CA LEU A 23 0.48 9.55 27.78
C LEU A 23 1.99 9.33 27.66
N ILE A 24 2.77 9.80 28.64
CA ILE A 24 4.23 9.66 28.67
C ILE A 24 4.65 8.17 28.71
N ARG A 25 4.03 7.38 29.58
CA ARG A 25 4.31 5.92 29.66
C ARG A 25 4.04 5.23 28.33
N ARG A 26 2.95 5.59 27.65
CA ARG A 26 2.59 4.98 26.36
C ARG A 26 3.58 5.34 25.26
N VAL A 27 4.00 6.60 25.18
CA VAL A 27 4.99 7.06 24.21
C VAL A 27 6.36 6.39 24.46
N GLN A 28 6.79 6.30 25.71
CA GLN A 28 8.02 5.63 26.09
C GLN A 28 7.97 4.11 25.79
N ALA A 29 6.85 3.45 26.08
CA ALA A 29 6.66 2.02 25.81
C ALA A 29 6.68 1.71 24.30
N ARG A 30 6.40 2.68 23.44
CA ARG A 30 6.53 2.56 21.97
C ARG A 30 7.98 2.73 21.48
N GLY A 31 8.93 2.98 22.37
CA GLY A 31 10.35 3.09 22.04
C GLY A 31 10.77 4.46 21.49
N LEU A 32 9.94 5.50 21.66
CA LEU A 32 10.34 6.87 21.35
C LEU A 32 11.33 7.37 22.41
N GLN A 33 12.15 8.35 22.05
CA GLN A 33 13.14 8.97 22.93
C GLN A 33 12.62 10.22 23.63
N GLY A 34 11.45 10.72 23.20
CA GLY A 34 10.86 11.88 23.85
C GLY A 34 9.43 12.19 23.39
N ILE A 35 8.85 13.16 24.10
CA ILE A 35 7.51 13.69 23.90
C ILE A 35 7.52 15.21 24.07
N VAL A 36 6.77 15.91 23.24
CA VAL A 36 6.49 17.32 23.40
C VAL A 36 5.01 17.50 23.73
N LEU A 37 4.70 17.99 24.92
CA LEU A 37 3.34 18.31 25.34
C LEU A 37 2.92 19.63 24.71
N THR A 38 1.83 19.62 23.93
CA THR A 38 1.39 20.75 23.09
C THR A 38 -0.03 21.17 23.42
N ASP A 39 -0.34 21.26 24.69
CA ASP A 39 -1.68 21.65 25.14
C ASP A 39 -2.12 23.02 24.59
N HIS A 40 -3.43 23.19 24.39
CA HIS A 40 -3.99 24.42 23.83
C HIS A 40 -3.73 25.62 24.74
N HIS A 41 -3.02 26.63 24.20
CA HIS A 41 -2.78 27.93 24.89
C HIS A 41 -2.20 27.77 26.29
N ALA A 42 -1.42 26.72 26.53
CA ALA A 42 -0.86 26.37 27.82
C ALA A 42 0.56 25.79 27.69
N VAL A 43 1.39 26.11 28.65
CA VAL A 43 2.73 25.53 28.77
C VAL A 43 2.87 24.80 30.09
N TRP A 44 3.73 23.77 30.11
CA TRP A 44 4.14 23.08 31.30
C TRP A 44 5.42 23.72 31.85
N LEU A 45 5.43 24.05 33.13
CA LEU A 45 6.60 24.63 33.79
C LEU A 45 7.63 23.53 34.14
N ASP A 46 8.87 23.89 34.33
CA ASP A 46 9.97 22.95 34.57
C ASP A 46 9.76 22.09 35.85
N ASP A 47 9.18 22.66 36.89
CA ASP A 47 8.82 21.94 38.10
C ASP A 47 7.66 20.96 37.87
N GLU A 48 6.66 21.33 37.09
CA GLU A 48 5.57 20.45 36.66
C GLU A 48 6.12 19.28 35.82
N LEU A 49 6.99 19.54 34.83
CA LEU A 49 7.62 18.50 34.00
C LEU A 49 8.46 17.55 34.84
N THR A 50 9.17 18.07 35.84
CA THR A 50 9.96 17.27 36.77
C THR A 50 9.08 16.36 37.63
N ALA A 51 7.99 16.88 38.15
CA ALA A 51 6.99 16.14 38.92
C ALA A 51 6.34 15.02 38.08
N VAL A 52 5.94 15.33 36.85
CA VAL A 52 5.32 14.39 35.94
C VAL A 52 6.31 13.28 35.53
N ARG A 53 7.57 13.61 35.24
CA ARG A 53 8.64 12.64 34.99
C ARG A 53 8.76 11.61 36.12
N HIS A 54 8.82 12.11 37.36
CA HIS A 54 8.93 11.25 38.51
C HIS A 54 7.71 10.34 38.70
N GLN A 55 6.50 10.90 38.51
CA GLN A 55 5.25 10.13 38.59
C GLN A 55 5.13 9.08 37.47
N ALA A 56 5.60 9.41 36.26
CA ALA A 56 5.61 8.49 35.12
C ALA A 56 6.63 7.36 35.31
N GLY A 57 7.67 7.55 36.11
CA GLY A 57 8.71 6.56 36.34
C GLY A 57 9.56 6.28 35.10
N VAL A 58 9.67 7.26 34.19
CA VAL A 58 10.46 7.12 32.95
C VAL A 58 11.93 7.44 33.23
N PRO A 59 12.89 6.80 32.51
CA PRO A 59 14.31 7.02 32.72
C PRO A 59 14.74 8.45 32.34
N ASP A 60 15.84 8.92 32.90
CA ASP A 60 16.33 10.30 32.70
C ASP A 60 16.66 10.64 31.25
N HIS A 61 17.02 9.65 30.43
CA HIS A 61 17.30 9.84 29.04
C HIS A 61 16.03 9.99 28.16
N PHE A 62 14.85 9.70 28.69
CA PHE A 62 13.59 9.98 28.01
C PHE A 62 13.25 11.45 28.17
N LEU A 63 13.11 12.19 27.07
CA LEU A 63 12.96 13.63 27.08
C LEU A 63 11.48 14.04 27.10
N ILE A 64 11.14 14.98 27.97
CA ILE A 64 9.79 15.54 28.07
C ILE A 64 9.94 17.04 27.92
N PHE A 65 9.32 17.61 26.87
CA PHE A 65 9.35 19.04 26.59
C PHE A 65 7.95 19.64 26.64
N SER A 66 7.89 20.94 26.84
CA SER A 66 6.67 21.75 26.75
C SER A 66 6.72 22.59 25.48
N ALA A 67 5.61 22.60 24.75
CA ALA A 67 5.26 23.52 23.68
C ALA A 67 3.76 23.82 23.82
N GLN A 68 3.14 24.44 22.84
CA GLN A 68 1.70 24.70 22.86
C GLN A 68 1.10 24.71 21.45
N GLU A 69 -0.16 24.36 21.35
CA GLU A 69 -0.98 24.60 20.17
C GLU A 69 -1.76 25.88 20.33
N VAL A 70 -1.60 26.79 19.39
CA VAL A 70 -2.19 28.13 19.42
C VAL A 70 -3.15 28.30 18.25
N THR A 71 -4.43 28.53 18.54
CA THR A 71 -5.39 28.98 17.51
C THR A 71 -5.10 30.46 17.22
N THR A 72 -4.50 30.74 16.07
CA THR A 72 -4.14 32.09 15.60
C THR A 72 -5.35 32.82 15.04
N ALA A 73 -5.21 34.12 14.80
CA ALA A 73 -6.31 34.96 14.27
C ALA A 73 -6.74 34.52 12.85
N HIS A 74 -5.79 34.24 11.96
CA HIS A 74 -6.07 34.03 10.52
C HIS A 74 -5.46 32.78 9.89
N HIS A 75 -4.52 32.08 10.58
CA HIS A 75 -3.75 30.98 10.01
C HIS A 75 -4.15 29.59 10.56
N GLY A 76 -5.25 29.54 11.35
CA GLY A 76 -5.66 28.28 12.01
C GLY A 76 -4.78 27.94 13.22
N ASP A 77 -4.64 26.65 13.49
CA ASP A 77 -3.88 26.19 14.64
C ASP A 77 -2.41 26.04 14.28
N VAL A 78 -1.53 26.52 15.16
CA VAL A 78 -0.07 26.50 14.98
C VAL A 78 0.60 25.94 16.24
N LEU A 79 1.46 24.97 16.07
CA LEU A 79 2.32 24.45 17.13
C LEU A 79 3.49 25.39 17.33
N VAL A 80 3.71 25.85 18.56
CA VAL A 80 4.76 26.80 18.92
C VAL A 80 5.75 26.12 19.86
N TYR A 81 6.93 25.80 19.33
CA TYR A 81 8.01 25.15 20.08
C TYR A 81 9.06 26.16 20.53
N GLY A 82 9.26 26.27 21.83
CA GLY A 82 10.26 27.18 22.42
C GLY A 82 9.68 28.51 22.93
N ALA A 83 8.35 28.68 22.97
CA ALA A 83 7.72 29.75 23.74
C ALA A 83 7.68 29.36 25.23
N THR A 84 8.01 30.29 26.12
CA THR A 84 8.12 30.05 27.57
C THR A 84 6.84 30.43 28.33
N GLU A 85 5.89 31.08 27.68
CA GLU A 85 4.64 31.54 28.27
C GLU A 85 3.45 31.14 27.40
N ALA A 86 2.28 31.06 28.01
CA ALA A 86 1.04 30.75 27.31
C ALA A 86 0.64 31.91 26.36
N ILE A 87 0.31 31.54 25.11
CA ILE A 87 -0.08 32.48 24.06
C ILE A 87 -1.60 32.51 23.97
N ALA A 88 -2.18 33.69 24.00
CA ALA A 88 -3.62 33.86 23.95
C ALA A 88 -4.21 33.42 22.60
N LYS A 89 -5.43 32.89 22.63
CA LYS A 89 -6.20 32.57 21.42
C LYS A 89 -6.43 33.81 20.59
N GLY A 90 -6.28 33.71 19.28
CA GLY A 90 -6.46 34.82 18.34
C GLY A 90 -5.25 35.74 18.23
N THR A 91 -4.09 35.38 18.77
CA THR A 91 -2.84 36.12 18.55
C THR A 91 -2.42 36.01 17.09
N GLU A 92 -1.98 37.10 16.48
CA GLU A 92 -1.48 37.13 15.11
C GLU A 92 -0.13 36.38 15.00
N LEU A 93 0.10 35.72 13.88
CA LEU A 93 1.31 34.93 13.66
C LEU A 93 2.57 35.80 13.71
N GLU A 94 2.50 37.02 13.18
CA GLU A 94 3.56 38.06 13.23
C GLU A 94 3.92 38.43 14.66
N GLN A 95 2.92 38.60 15.53
CA GLN A 95 3.14 38.90 16.94
C GLN A 95 3.83 37.76 17.68
N ILE A 96 3.45 36.48 17.38
CA ILE A 96 4.11 35.31 17.93
C ILE A 96 5.57 35.30 17.47
N ARG A 97 5.83 35.50 16.19
CA ARG A 97 7.19 35.53 15.64
C ARG A 97 8.04 36.66 16.23
N GLN A 98 7.46 37.82 16.40
CA GLN A 98 8.15 38.98 16.99
C GLN A 98 8.52 38.75 18.46
N HIS A 99 7.61 38.15 19.23
CA HIS A 99 7.83 37.93 20.68
C HIS A 99 8.78 36.75 20.94
N TRP A 100 8.67 35.68 20.16
CA TRP A 100 9.53 34.49 20.27
C TRP A 100 10.28 34.21 18.95
N PRO A 101 11.28 35.03 18.58
CA PRO A 101 11.97 34.92 17.30
C PRO A 101 12.75 33.61 17.15
N ALA A 102 13.15 32.98 18.25
CA ALA A 102 13.84 31.69 18.28
C ALA A 102 12.89 30.46 18.29
N ALA A 103 11.59 30.67 18.49
CA ALA A 103 10.63 29.56 18.47
C ALA A 103 10.46 29.01 17.05
N ALA A 104 10.15 27.71 16.95
CA ALA A 104 9.70 27.10 15.71
C ALA A 104 8.17 27.09 15.65
N LEU A 105 7.61 27.58 14.53
CA LEU A 105 6.17 27.66 14.28
C LEU A 105 5.81 26.64 13.19
N VAL A 106 4.91 25.71 13.50
CA VAL A 106 4.49 24.65 12.58
C VAL A 106 2.98 24.67 12.41
N LEU A 107 2.50 24.72 11.17
CA LEU A 107 1.06 24.66 10.87
C LEU A 107 0.52 23.28 11.27
N ALA A 108 -0.42 23.26 12.21
CA ALA A 108 -1.00 22.04 12.76
C ALA A 108 -2.08 21.46 11.84
N HIS A 109 -2.16 20.12 11.74
CA HIS A 109 -3.20 19.36 11.04
C HIS A 109 -3.81 20.07 9.81
N ALA A 110 -2.92 20.56 8.94
CA ALA A 110 -3.27 21.45 7.82
C ALA A 110 -4.34 20.90 6.88
N TYR A 111 -4.45 19.57 6.80
CA TYR A 111 -5.35 18.86 5.87
C TYR A 111 -6.63 18.33 6.53
N ARG A 112 -6.80 18.55 7.83
CA ARG A 112 -7.92 18.01 8.62
C ARG A 112 -9.28 18.43 8.06
N LYS A 113 -10.23 17.48 8.02
CA LYS A 113 -11.61 17.66 7.52
C LYS A 113 -11.67 18.07 6.04
N GLY A 114 -10.80 17.50 5.22
CA GLY A 114 -10.76 17.74 3.78
C GLY A 114 -10.30 19.15 3.40
N ARG A 115 -9.53 19.82 4.24
CA ARG A 115 -8.90 21.10 3.88
C ARG A 115 -7.83 20.88 2.83
N TYR A 116 -7.73 21.82 1.90
CA TYR A 116 -6.71 21.87 0.87
C TYR A 116 -5.97 23.19 0.99
N PRO A 117 -4.90 23.27 1.82
CA PRO A 117 -4.14 24.50 1.96
C PRO A 117 -3.51 24.90 0.63
N THR A 118 -3.45 26.19 0.36
CA THR A 118 -2.78 26.74 -0.82
C THR A 118 -1.26 26.68 -0.65
N ASP A 119 -0.51 26.74 -1.75
CA ASP A 119 0.95 26.78 -1.72
C ASP A 119 1.46 27.96 -0.88
N GLU A 120 0.79 29.11 -0.97
CA GLU A 120 1.11 30.30 -0.17
C GLU A 120 0.93 30.06 1.35
N GLN A 121 -0.10 29.31 1.74
CA GLN A 121 -0.30 28.93 3.14
C GLN A 121 0.76 27.96 3.64
N LEU A 122 1.12 26.95 2.81
CA LEU A 122 2.14 25.95 3.15
C LEU A 122 3.56 26.52 3.18
N LEU A 123 3.83 27.53 2.36
CA LEU A 123 5.14 28.21 2.23
C LEU A 123 5.18 29.56 2.95
N ASN A 124 4.26 29.82 3.87
CA ASN A 124 4.23 31.09 4.63
C ASN A 124 5.59 31.30 5.33
N PRO A 125 6.29 32.42 5.09
CA PRO A 125 7.65 32.66 5.59
C PRO A 125 7.73 32.79 7.13
N LEU A 126 6.60 32.99 7.79
CA LEU A 126 6.53 33.03 9.25
C LEU A 126 6.51 31.61 9.87
N LEU A 127 6.15 30.60 9.09
CA LEU A 127 6.16 29.21 9.50
C LEU A 127 7.53 28.58 9.27
N ASN A 128 7.87 27.59 10.09
CA ASN A 128 9.07 26.77 9.93
C ASN A 128 8.75 25.37 9.41
N GLY A 129 7.47 24.98 9.40
CA GLY A 129 7.08 23.66 8.91
C GLY A 129 5.57 23.46 8.92
N VAL A 130 5.18 22.25 8.48
CA VAL A 130 3.78 21.83 8.40
C VAL A 130 3.66 20.41 8.96
N GLU A 131 2.63 20.15 9.76
CA GLU A 131 2.25 18.82 10.17
C GLU A 131 1.47 18.15 9.06
N ILE A 132 2.07 17.12 8.45
CA ILE A 132 1.47 16.42 7.31
C ILE A 132 0.81 15.10 7.70
N PHE A 133 1.16 14.53 8.87
CA PHE A 133 0.55 13.31 9.39
C PHE A 133 0.03 13.52 10.80
N SER A 134 -1.23 13.13 10.99
CA SER A 134 -1.90 13.19 12.28
C SER A 134 -2.85 12.00 12.42
N SER A 135 -3.13 11.56 13.64
CA SER A 135 -4.16 10.54 13.88
C SER A 135 -5.57 11.06 13.63
N ASN A 136 -5.73 12.36 13.54
CA ASN A 136 -6.98 13.04 13.19
C ASN A 136 -7.13 13.33 11.69
N HIS A 137 -6.16 12.88 10.87
CA HIS A 137 -6.25 12.86 9.43
C HIS A 137 -6.70 11.48 8.95
N GLY A 138 -7.56 11.43 7.94
CA GLY A 138 -7.82 10.23 7.17
C GLY A 138 -6.67 9.92 6.20
N VAL A 139 -6.72 8.74 5.55
CA VAL A 139 -5.70 8.31 4.57
C VAL A 139 -5.53 9.34 3.44
N ALA A 140 -6.63 9.86 2.89
CA ALA A 140 -6.58 10.84 1.81
C ALA A 140 -5.89 12.14 2.23
N GLU A 141 -6.14 12.60 3.47
CA GLU A 141 -5.55 13.83 4.03
C GLU A 141 -4.04 13.65 4.28
N ASN A 142 -3.63 12.52 4.88
CA ASN A 142 -2.22 12.18 5.08
C ASN A 142 -1.48 12.04 3.74
N SER A 143 -2.12 11.47 2.73
CA SER A 143 -1.54 11.32 1.39
C SER A 143 -1.38 12.65 0.68
N ARG A 144 -2.34 13.55 0.85
CA ARG A 144 -2.24 14.90 0.30
C ARG A 144 -1.08 15.67 0.93
N GLY A 145 -0.93 15.59 2.25
CA GLY A 145 0.22 16.17 2.95
C GLY A 145 1.55 15.65 2.43
N LEU A 146 1.65 14.36 2.17
CA LEU A 146 2.83 13.74 1.60
C LEU A 146 3.12 14.24 0.16
N ALA A 147 2.10 14.34 -0.70
CA ALA A 147 2.22 14.83 -2.07
C ALA A 147 2.70 16.29 -2.10
N ASP A 148 2.11 17.17 -1.28
CA ASP A 148 2.51 18.56 -1.20
C ASP A 148 3.93 18.70 -0.62
N TRP A 149 4.31 17.92 0.38
CA TRP A 149 5.68 17.89 0.88
C TRP A 149 6.70 17.50 -0.20
N HIS A 150 6.42 16.46 -0.98
CA HIS A 150 7.28 16.07 -2.10
C HIS A 150 7.38 17.15 -3.18
N ARG A 151 6.31 17.86 -3.43
CA ARG A 151 6.25 18.92 -4.43
C ARG A 151 6.94 20.21 -3.97
N LEU A 152 6.67 20.67 -2.75
CA LEU A 152 7.05 21.99 -2.25
C LEU A 152 8.31 21.97 -1.39
N ARG A 153 8.70 20.81 -0.83
CA ARG A 153 9.92 20.63 -0.05
C ARG A 153 10.02 21.49 1.23
N PHE A 154 8.90 21.84 1.84
CA PHE A 154 8.89 22.48 3.15
C PHE A 154 9.33 21.52 4.26
N THR A 155 9.68 22.01 5.44
CA THR A 155 9.93 21.17 6.62
C THR A 155 8.63 20.51 7.07
N ALA A 156 8.63 19.17 7.14
CA ALA A 156 7.45 18.41 7.54
C ALA A 156 7.65 17.73 8.89
N ILE A 157 6.60 17.69 9.69
CA ILE A 157 6.51 16.87 10.90
C ILE A 157 5.29 15.95 10.84
N SER A 158 5.28 15.00 11.75
CA SER A 158 4.11 14.23 12.15
C SER A 158 3.90 14.36 13.65
N GLY A 159 2.65 14.26 14.07
CA GLY A 159 2.26 14.18 15.46
C GLY A 159 0.93 13.47 15.58
N THR A 160 0.55 13.00 16.75
CA THR A 160 -0.70 12.25 16.87
C THR A 160 -1.92 13.16 17.01
N ASP A 161 -1.75 14.38 17.52
CA ASP A 161 -2.88 15.23 17.96
C ASP A 161 -3.85 14.40 18.83
N THR A 162 -3.24 13.57 19.74
CA THR A 162 -4.01 12.53 20.41
C THR A 162 -4.87 13.10 21.53
N HIS A 163 -6.11 12.65 21.55
CA HIS A 163 -7.07 12.85 22.62
C HIS A 163 -7.44 11.51 23.31
N GLY A 164 -6.79 10.42 22.85
CA GLY A 164 -6.94 9.07 23.39
C GLY A 164 -5.60 8.34 23.45
N VAL A 165 -5.32 7.63 24.54
CA VAL A 165 -4.03 6.99 24.81
C VAL A 165 -3.59 5.99 23.74
N GLN A 166 -4.54 5.39 23.01
CA GLN A 166 -4.26 4.37 22.00
C GLN A 166 -3.40 4.90 20.85
N TYR A 167 -3.50 6.19 20.52
CA TYR A 167 -2.74 6.80 19.42
C TYR A 167 -1.39 7.37 19.84
N ALA A 168 -1.18 7.61 21.14
CA ALA A 168 0.02 8.25 21.66
C ALA A 168 1.32 7.62 21.12
N GLY A 169 2.15 8.42 20.46
CA GLY A 169 3.41 7.98 19.85
C GLY A 169 3.26 7.17 18.54
N ALA A 170 2.08 7.13 17.93
CA ALA A 170 1.86 6.36 16.69
C ALA A 170 2.46 7.03 15.45
N TYR A 171 2.58 8.35 15.44
CA TYR A 171 3.09 9.13 14.31
C TYR A 171 4.29 10.00 14.72
N PRO A 172 5.46 9.39 15.04
CA PRO A 172 6.60 10.17 15.51
C PRO A 172 7.29 10.93 14.39
N THR A 173 7.94 12.03 14.76
CA THR A 173 8.92 12.73 13.94
C THR A 173 10.33 12.26 14.30
N ILE A 174 11.17 12.05 13.29
CA ILE A 174 12.59 11.76 13.45
C ILE A 174 13.42 13.04 13.26
N PHE A 175 14.36 13.27 14.17
CA PHE A 175 15.37 14.32 14.08
C PHE A 175 16.71 13.73 13.65
N ASP A 176 17.41 14.45 12.79
CA ASP A 176 18.68 14.00 12.21
C ASP A 176 19.83 14.06 13.23
N HIS A 177 19.74 14.98 14.18
CA HIS A 177 20.73 15.15 15.24
C HIS A 177 20.15 14.88 16.63
N PRO A 178 20.99 14.62 17.65
CA PRO A 178 20.55 14.55 19.03
C PRO A 178 19.96 15.87 19.51
N VAL A 179 18.82 15.81 20.17
CA VAL A 179 18.10 16.93 20.78
C VAL A 179 18.11 16.74 22.29
N ARG A 180 18.41 17.76 23.06
CA ARG A 180 18.51 17.71 24.52
C ARG A 180 17.66 18.77 25.25
N SER A 181 17.18 19.76 24.49
CA SER A 181 16.34 20.84 25.00
C SER A 181 15.29 21.23 23.97
N ILE A 182 14.23 21.91 24.43
CA ILE A 182 13.20 22.44 23.54
C ILE A 182 13.76 23.47 22.54
N GLN A 183 14.81 24.20 22.93
CA GLN A 183 15.47 25.14 22.05
C GLN A 183 16.24 24.43 20.92
N GLU A 184 17.01 23.38 21.24
CA GLU A 184 17.67 22.55 20.23
C GLU A 184 16.65 21.92 19.26
N LEU A 185 15.50 21.45 19.80
CA LEU A 185 14.40 20.93 18.97
C LEU A 185 13.85 22.01 18.02
N ALA A 186 13.63 23.22 18.53
CA ALA A 186 13.16 24.34 17.69
C ALA A 186 14.20 24.72 16.61
N ASP A 187 15.48 24.65 16.92
CA ASP A 187 16.57 24.91 15.97
C ASP A 187 16.61 23.84 14.87
N GLU A 188 16.41 22.55 15.20
CA GLU A 188 16.33 21.47 14.22
C GLU A 188 15.11 21.64 13.29
N LEU A 189 13.94 22.02 13.82
CA LEU A 189 12.74 22.34 13.04
C LEU A 189 12.98 23.50 12.07
N ARG A 190 13.57 24.60 12.56
CA ARG A 190 13.88 25.80 11.76
C ARG A 190 14.89 25.52 10.66
N ALA A 191 15.81 24.61 10.89
CA ALA A 191 16.82 24.21 9.94
C ALA A 191 16.36 23.08 8.97
N GLY A 192 15.14 22.58 9.14
CA GLY A 192 14.60 21.51 8.30
C GLY A 192 15.30 20.15 8.47
N ARG A 193 15.91 19.91 9.65
CA ARG A 193 16.67 18.68 9.95
C ARG A 193 15.81 17.67 10.71
N CYS A 194 14.58 17.54 10.27
CA CYS A 194 13.62 16.55 10.76
C CYS A 194 12.67 16.15 9.64
N ARG A 195 11.99 15.04 9.84
CA ARG A 195 10.94 14.55 8.94
C ARG A 195 10.00 13.59 9.66
N PRO A 196 8.79 13.39 9.17
CA PRO A 196 7.93 12.32 9.64
C PRO A 196 8.67 10.98 9.61
N PHE A 197 8.53 10.20 10.67
CA PHE A 197 9.10 8.86 10.70
C PHE A 197 8.12 7.87 10.09
N PHE A 198 8.54 7.32 8.99
CA PHE A 198 7.86 6.20 8.36
C PHE A 198 8.91 5.20 7.87
N LYS A 199 8.53 3.93 7.85
CA LYS A 199 9.39 2.91 7.30
C LYS A 199 9.26 2.94 5.78
N GLU A 200 10.25 3.50 5.10
CA GLU A 200 10.41 3.34 3.67
C GLU A 200 10.98 1.96 3.38
N ILE A 201 10.34 1.23 2.49
CA ILE A 201 10.92 0.06 1.87
C ILE A 201 11.03 0.36 0.39
N PRO A 202 12.17 0.94 -0.07
CA PRO A 202 12.40 1.10 -1.49
C PRO A 202 12.47 -0.29 -2.11
N ARG A 203 11.56 -0.57 -3.03
CA ARG A 203 11.63 -1.75 -3.87
C ARG A 203 11.95 -1.26 -5.28
N SER A 204 13.10 -1.63 -5.81
CA SER A 204 13.36 -1.50 -7.24
C SER A 204 12.59 -2.61 -7.96
N GLY A 205 11.40 -2.31 -8.43
CA GLY A 205 10.73 -3.11 -9.44
C GLY A 205 11.46 -2.95 -10.78
N ALA A 206 11.30 -3.90 -11.68
CA ALA A 206 11.93 -3.84 -13.01
C ALA A 206 11.54 -2.58 -13.82
N ASN A 207 10.51 -1.86 -13.40
CA ASN A 207 9.85 -0.83 -14.20
C ASN A 207 9.49 0.46 -13.45
N ALA A 208 9.57 0.49 -12.12
CA ALA A 208 9.19 1.64 -11.33
C ALA A 208 9.99 1.70 -10.02
N LEU A 209 10.23 2.90 -9.53
CA LEU A 209 10.63 3.10 -8.14
C LEU A 209 9.36 3.00 -7.30
N VAL A 210 9.27 1.97 -6.49
CA VAL A 210 8.14 1.76 -5.57
C VAL A 210 8.61 2.07 -4.16
N THR A 211 7.96 3.03 -3.53
CA THR A 211 8.17 3.37 -2.12
C THR A 211 6.93 2.96 -1.34
N GLU A 212 7.10 2.07 -0.39
CA GLU A 212 6.07 1.71 0.56
C GLU A 212 6.24 2.55 1.82
N VAL A 213 5.23 3.32 2.16
CA VAL A 213 5.16 4.14 3.36
C VAL A 213 4.18 3.51 4.33
N THR A 214 4.64 3.17 5.52
CA THR A 214 3.79 2.61 6.58
C THR A 214 3.74 3.59 7.73
N PHE A 215 2.54 4.02 8.09
CA PHE A 215 2.24 4.85 9.25
C PHE A 215 1.82 3.98 10.42
N GLY A 216 2.18 4.39 11.63
CA GLY A 216 1.87 3.67 12.85
C GLY A 216 2.92 2.64 13.25
N THR A 217 2.90 2.24 14.50
CA THR A 217 3.83 1.27 15.09
C THR A 217 3.31 -0.15 14.97
N LYS A 218 4.19 -1.15 15.11
CA LYS A 218 3.82 -2.58 15.07
C LYS A 218 2.82 -3.01 16.14
N GLU A 219 2.75 -2.30 17.25
CA GLU A 219 1.87 -2.57 18.37
C GLU A 219 0.64 -1.67 18.27
N GLY A 220 -0.40 -2.15 17.67
CA GLY A 220 -1.65 -1.46 17.45
C GLY A 220 -2.03 -1.50 15.96
N ASP A 221 -2.32 -2.69 15.47
CA ASP A 221 -2.65 -2.93 14.05
C ASP A 221 -3.87 -2.14 13.56
N GLU A 222 -4.73 -1.68 14.45
CA GLU A 222 -5.96 -0.93 14.11
C GLU A 222 -5.68 0.42 13.44
N ASN A 223 -4.51 1.01 13.67
CA ASN A 223 -4.16 2.37 13.19
C ASN A 223 -2.99 2.39 12.21
N ARG A 224 -2.63 1.24 11.66
CA ARG A 224 -1.52 1.15 10.73
C ARG A 224 -1.98 1.38 9.30
N GLU A 225 -1.72 2.55 8.77
CA GLU A 225 -1.98 2.87 7.38
C GLU A 225 -0.78 2.53 6.49
N ARG A 226 -1.05 2.13 5.27
CA ARG A 226 -0.05 1.79 4.28
C ARG A 226 -0.35 2.54 2.99
N ILE A 227 0.65 3.23 2.47
CA ILE A 227 0.57 3.96 1.20
C ILE A 227 1.67 3.42 0.29
N ILE A 228 1.33 3.19 -0.96
CA ILE A 228 2.27 2.79 -2.00
C ILE A 228 2.43 3.96 -2.96
N ILE A 229 3.66 4.40 -3.15
CA ILE A 229 4.02 5.44 -4.11
C ILE A 229 4.81 4.77 -5.23
N ARG A 230 4.35 4.89 -6.46
CA ARG A 230 5.05 4.40 -7.65
C ARG A 230 5.43 5.56 -8.55
N THR A 231 6.72 5.77 -8.74
CA THR A 231 7.24 6.77 -9.69
C THR A 231 7.85 6.05 -10.88
N LEU A 232 7.39 6.38 -12.08
CA LEU A 232 7.86 5.80 -13.32
C LEU A 232 8.82 6.76 -14.03
N THR A 233 9.76 6.19 -14.78
CA THR A 233 10.79 6.95 -15.52
C THR A 233 10.58 6.88 -17.04
N ASP A 234 9.56 6.13 -17.48
CA ASP A 234 9.30 5.86 -18.90
C ASP A 234 7.85 6.16 -19.24
N GLU A 235 7.63 7.01 -20.24
CA GLU A 235 6.28 7.49 -20.63
C GLU A 235 5.37 6.36 -21.12
N LYS A 236 5.91 5.36 -21.81
CA LYS A 236 5.12 4.21 -22.26
C LYS A 236 4.59 3.38 -21.09
N LYS A 237 5.42 3.21 -20.07
CA LYS A 237 5.04 2.54 -18.82
C LYS A 237 4.05 3.38 -18.05
N TRP A 238 4.22 4.70 -18.05
CA TRP A 238 3.29 5.63 -17.43
C TRP A 238 1.86 5.46 -17.97
N LYS A 239 1.68 5.45 -19.30
CA LYS A 239 0.36 5.20 -19.92
C LYS A 239 -0.25 3.87 -19.49
N GLY A 240 0.57 2.82 -19.40
CA GLY A 240 0.12 1.51 -18.89
C GLY A 240 -0.32 1.55 -17.43
N THR A 241 0.38 2.31 -16.60
CA THR A 241 0.07 2.46 -15.18
C THR A 241 -1.18 3.31 -14.96
N GLN A 242 -1.34 4.43 -15.69
CA GLN A 242 -2.58 5.22 -15.66
C GLN A 242 -3.81 4.38 -16.02
N ARG A 243 -3.67 3.51 -17.02
CA ARG A 243 -4.74 2.59 -17.42
C ARG A 243 -5.05 1.57 -16.31
N ALA A 244 -4.03 1.00 -15.68
CA ALA A 244 -4.21 0.08 -14.55
C ALA A 244 -4.97 0.75 -13.40
N GLU A 245 -4.67 2.01 -13.11
CA GLU A 245 -5.38 2.80 -12.09
C GLU A 245 -6.84 3.07 -12.47
N GLN A 246 -7.13 3.38 -13.73
CA GLN A 246 -8.51 3.55 -14.19
C GLN A 246 -9.32 2.27 -14.03
N ILE A 247 -8.72 1.12 -14.36
CA ILE A 247 -9.36 -0.18 -14.20
C ILE A 247 -9.60 -0.47 -12.71
N MET A 248 -8.60 -0.25 -11.88
CA MET A 248 -8.68 -0.48 -10.44
C MET A 248 -9.73 0.41 -9.77
N ALA A 249 -9.86 1.69 -10.21
CA ALA A 249 -10.91 2.59 -9.75
C ALA A 249 -12.31 2.06 -10.13
N ALA A 250 -12.50 1.62 -11.39
CA ALA A 250 -13.76 1.03 -11.83
C ALA A 250 -14.12 -0.27 -11.07
N VAL A 251 -13.13 -1.11 -10.78
CA VAL A 251 -13.31 -2.31 -9.95
C VAL A 251 -13.70 -1.93 -8.51
N ALA A 252 -13.06 -0.93 -7.92
CA ALA A 252 -13.42 -0.44 -6.59
C ALA A 252 -14.87 0.06 -6.54
N GLU A 253 -15.30 0.84 -7.53
CA GLU A 253 -16.68 1.33 -7.67
C GLU A 253 -17.71 0.20 -7.87
N ALA A 254 -17.30 -0.90 -8.50
CA ALA A 254 -18.14 -2.09 -8.69
C ALA A 254 -18.31 -2.95 -7.42
N GLY A 255 -17.93 -2.44 -6.25
CA GLY A 255 -18.14 -3.10 -4.96
C GLY A 255 -16.90 -3.76 -4.35
N PHE A 256 -15.69 -3.41 -4.85
CA PHE A 256 -14.42 -3.91 -4.32
C PHE A 256 -13.65 -2.87 -3.49
N SER A 257 -14.32 -1.84 -3.02
CA SER A 257 -13.70 -0.79 -2.19
C SER A 257 -13.60 -1.16 -0.71
N GLU A 258 -14.55 -1.96 -0.21
CA GLU A 258 -14.72 -2.29 1.21
C GLU A 258 -15.22 -3.72 1.40
N GLY A 259 -15.29 -4.16 2.66
CA GLY A 259 -15.79 -5.49 2.98
C GLY A 259 -14.77 -6.60 2.73
N ARG A 260 -15.25 -7.76 2.30
CA ARG A 260 -14.43 -8.98 2.16
C ARG A 260 -13.61 -9.03 0.86
N TYR A 261 -14.07 -8.42 -0.22
CA TYR A 261 -13.44 -8.46 -1.55
C TYR A 261 -12.98 -7.05 -1.92
N ARG A 262 -11.66 -6.85 -2.09
CA ARG A 262 -11.08 -5.51 -2.22
C ARG A 262 -10.09 -5.40 -3.36
N VAL A 263 -9.83 -4.16 -3.74
CA VAL A 263 -8.65 -3.72 -4.51
C VAL A 263 -8.00 -2.54 -3.78
N PRO A 264 -6.72 -2.21 -4.04
CA PRO A 264 -6.15 -0.96 -3.58
C PRO A 264 -6.98 0.22 -4.07
N ARG A 265 -7.12 1.24 -3.22
CA ARG A 265 -7.82 2.46 -3.62
C ARG A 265 -6.81 3.44 -4.21
N PRO A 266 -6.98 3.88 -5.47
CA PRO A 266 -6.21 5.01 -5.98
C PRO A 266 -6.48 6.25 -5.11
N ILE A 267 -5.41 6.96 -4.75
CA ILE A 267 -5.48 8.17 -3.92
C ILE A 267 -5.21 9.38 -4.79
N GLU A 268 -4.11 9.37 -5.53
CA GLU A 268 -3.70 10.49 -6.38
C GLU A 268 -2.87 10.03 -7.57
N ILE A 269 -3.05 10.73 -8.69
CA ILE A 269 -2.26 10.56 -9.91
C ILE A 269 -1.62 11.89 -10.24
N ASP A 270 -0.29 11.95 -10.15
CA ASP A 270 0.52 13.09 -10.59
C ASP A 270 1.12 12.80 -11.97
N SER A 271 0.48 13.34 -13.01
CA SER A 271 0.90 13.11 -14.40
C SER A 271 2.20 13.84 -14.76
N GLU A 272 2.50 14.97 -14.13
CA GLU A 272 3.74 15.72 -14.40
C GLU A 272 4.97 14.96 -13.92
N ARG A 273 4.85 14.25 -12.79
CA ARG A 273 5.92 13.47 -12.17
C ARG A 273 5.85 11.99 -12.47
N MET A 274 4.86 11.55 -13.25
CA MET A 274 4.59 10.13 -13.51
C MET A 274 4.52 9.31 -12.20
N THR A 275 3.81 9.84 -11.21
CA THR A 275 3.72 9.25 -9.87
C THR A 275 2.28 8.88 -9.57
N ILE A 276 2.09 7.70 -9.03
CA ILE A 276 0.80 7.22 -8.50
C ILE A 276 0.93 6.96 -7.01
N ILE A 277 -0.08 7.40 -6.29
CA ILE A 277 -0.24 7.14 -4.85
C ILE A 277 -1.49 6.31 -4.66
N GLU A 278 -1.35 5.15 -4.08
CA GLU A 278 -2.45 4.22 -3.80
C GLU A 278 -2.45 3.77 -2.34
N GLN A 279 -3.60 3.45 -1.82
CA GLN A 279 -3.72 2.82 -0.50
C GLN A 279 -3.15 1.40 -0.57
N GLY A 280 -2.16 1.11 0.26
CA GLY A 280 -1.59 -0.23 0.37
C GLY A 280 -2.54 -1.18 1.09
N ILE A 281 -2.66 -2.39 0.59
CA ILE A 281 -3.44 -3.45 1.22
C ILE A 281 -2.66 -4.03 2.41
N ARG A 282 -3.29 -4.09 3.58
CA ARG A 282 -2.76 -4.81 4.73
C ARG A 282 -2.89 -6.32 4.51
N GLY A 283 -1.87 -7.08 4.87
CA GLY A 283 -1.92 -8.53 4.78
C GLY A 283 -0.65 -9.14 4.24
N ARG A 284 -0.73 -10.42 3.93
CA ARG A 284 0.33 -11.17 3.27
C ARG A 284 -0.19 -11.73 1.95
N SER A 285 0.70 -12.02 1.03
CA SER A 285 0.31 -12.67 -0.21
C SER A 285 -0.39 -14.02 0.09
N LEU A 286 -1.31 -14.41 -0.79
CA LEU A 286 -1.92 -15.75 -0.72
C LEU A 286 -0.85 -16.84 -0.70
N HIS A 287 0.22 -16.66 -1.50
CA HIS A 287 1.39 -17.55 -1.49
C HIS A 287 1.95 -17.75 -0.08
N ASP A 288 2.27 -16.65 0.63
CA ASP A 288 2.88 -16.73 1.97
C ASP A 288 1.89 -17.23 3.03
N LYS A 289 0.61 -16.89 2.85
CA LYS A 289 -0.46 -17.38 3.73
C LYS A 289 -0.67 -18.88 3.61
N LEU A 290 -0.65 -19.44 2.39
CA LEU A 290 -0.80 -20.86 2.16
C LEU A 290 0.35 -21.68 2.74
N ILE A 291 1.60 -21.17 2.61
CA ILE A 291 2.78 -21.84 3.19
C ILE A 291 2.69 -21.89 4.73
N ALA A 292 2.17 -20.81 5.35
CA ALA A 292 2.06 -20.69 6.81
C ALA A 292 0.79 -21.30 7.41
N ALA A 293 -0.21 -21.65 6.60
CA ALA A 293 -1.55 -22.02 7.07
C ALA A 293 -1.70 -23.52 7.38
N GLY A 294 -2.60 -23.82 8.32
CA GLY A 294 -3.21 -25.14 8.45
C GLY A 294 -4.14 -25.49 7.26
N HIS A 295 -4.65 -26.73 7.24
CA HIS A 295 -5.48 -27.20 6.12
C HIS A 295 -6.78 -26.37 5.95
N GLU A 296 -7.51 -26.14 7.02
CA GLU A 296 -8.81 -25.43 6.96
C GLU A 296 -8.64 -23.96 6.54
N ASP A 297 -7.67 -23.26 7.11
CA ASP A 297 -7.39 -21.87 6.74
C ASP A 297 -6.91 -21.77 5.28
N GLY A 298 -6.03 -22.68 4.86
CA GLY A 298 -5.52 -22.71 3.48
C GLY A 298 -6.64 -22.96 2.46
N ARG A 299 -7.56 -23.88 2.76
CA ARG A 299 -8.74 -24.14 1.94
C ARG A 299 -9.61 -22.87 1.83
N TRP A 300 -9.90 -22.23 2.95
CA TRP A 300 -10.68 -20.99 2.99
C TRP A 300 -10.05 -19.86 2.16
N TYR A 301 -8.72 -19.70 2.22
CA TYR A 301 -8.03 -18.67 1.43
C TYR A 301 -8.12 -18.95 -0.08
N LEU A 302 -8.05 -20.20 -0.51
CA LEU A 302 -8.23 -20.59 -1.92
C LEU A 302 -9.65 -20.35 -2.40
N GLU A 303 -10.65 -20.72 -1.59
CA GLU A 303 -12.06 -20.44 -1.90
C GLU A 303 -12.32 -18.95 -2.03
N LEU A 304 -11.78 -18.11 -1.12
CA LEU A 304 -11.91 -16.65 -1.21
C LEU A 304 -11.28 -16.09 -2.48
N ALA A 305 -10.11 -16.61 -2.89
CA ALA A 305 -9.45 -16.17 -4.13
C ALA A 305 -10.30 -16.53 -5.37
N GLY A 306 -10.89 -17.73 -5.41
CA GLY A 306 -11.80 -18.16 -6.48
C GLY A 306 -13.04 -17.27 -6.57
N ARG A 307 -13.68 -17.01 -5.43
CA ARG A 307 -14.86 -16.14 -5.34
C ARG A 307 -14.54 -14.67 -5.69
N TRP A 308 -13.35 -14.18 -5.31
CA TRP A 308 -12.93 -12.85 -5.69
C TRP A 308 -12.89 -12.70 -7.21
N LEU A 309 -12.25 -13.64 -7.91
CA LEU A 309 -12.13 -13.64 -9.37
C LEU A 309 -13.51 -13.81 -10.04
N ALA A 310 -14.32 -14.72 -9.53
CA ALA A 310 -15.69 -14.95 -10.00
C ALA A 310 -16.54 -13.66 -9.97
N ARG A 311 -16.44 -12.90 -8.89
CA ARG A 311 -17.13 -11.62 -8.72
C ARG A 311 -16.62 -10.55 -9.67
N LEU A 312 -15.29 -10.47 -9.90
CA LEU A 312 -14.71 -9.56 -10.88
C LEU A 312 -15.29 -9.83 -12.27
N HIS A 313 -15.27 -11.09 -12.70
CA HIS A 313 -15.79 -11.47 -14.02
C HIS A 313 -17.30 -11.27 -14.16
N LYS A 314 -18.06 -11.34 -13.06
CA LYS A 314 -19.51 -11.11 -13.02
C LYS A 314 -19.88 -9.63 -12.95
N ALA A 315 -18.96 -8.74 -12.62
CA ALA A 315 -19.23 -7.32 -12.47
C ALA A 315 -19.55 -6.60 -13.79
N ALA A 316 -19.44 -7.28 -14.93
CA ALA A 316 -19.77 -6.79 -16.27
C ALA A 316 -19.10 -5.45 -16.62
N LEU A 317 -17.89 -5.22 -16.12
CA LEU A 317 -17.10 -4.03 -16.42
C LEU A 317 -16.57 -4.08 -17.86
N THR A 318 -16.53 -2.91 -18.50
CA THR A 318 -15.96 -2.73 -19.84
C THR A 318 -15.10 -1.47 -19.82
N VAL A 319 -13.86 -1.59 -19.35
CA VAL A 319 -12.92 -0.47 -19.24
C VAL A 319 -11.95 -0.44 -20.41
N THR A 320 -11.57 -1.59 -20.94
CA THR A 320 -10.64 -1.70 -22.07
C THR A 320 -11.35 -2.17 -23.33
N ALA A 321 -10.72 -1.93 -24.50
CA ALA A 321 -11.31 -2.33 -25.77
C ALA A 321 -11.40 -3.86 -25.92
N VAL A 322 -12.52 -4.34 -26.44
CA VAL A 322 -12.82 -5.78 -26.54
C VAL A 322 -11.92 -6.54 -27.52
N ASP A 323 -11.36 -5.87 -28.51
CA ASP A 323 -10.48 -6.48 -29.52
C ASP A 323 -9.00 -6.48 -29.13
N GLU A 324 -8.64 -5.80 -28.04
CA GLU A 324 -7.25 -5.59 -27.64
C GLU A 324 -6.56 -6.90 -27.22
N PHE A 325 -7.28 -7.82 -26.60
CA PHE A 325 -6.75 -9.12 -26.22
C PHE A 325 -6.26 -9.89 -27.46
N LYS A 326 -7.13 -10.06 -28.45
CA LYS A 326 -6.84 -10.79 -29.67
C LYS A 326 -5.70 -10.16 -30.46
N GLN A 327 -5.65 -8.83 -30.55
CA GLN A 327 -4.57 -8.11 -31.23
C GLN A 327 -3.20 -8.32 -30.58
N ARG A 328 -3.16 -8.52 -29.28
CA ARG A 328 -1.92 -8.63 -28.52
C ARG A 328 -1.45 -10.06 -28.32
N GLU A 329 -2.35 -11.05 -28.26
CA GLU A 329 -2.03 -12.37 -27.76
C GLU A 329 -1.11 -13.13 -28.71
N GLU A 330 -1.36 -13.13 -30.00
CA GLU A 330 -0.46 -13.74 -30.98
C GLU A 330 0.97 -13.15 -30.90
N GLY A 331 1.08 -11.84 -30.79
CA GLY A 331 2.38 -11.18 -30.63
C GLY A 331 3.10 -11.57 -29.34
N ARG A 332 2.35 -11.79 -28.24
CA ARG A 332 2.91 -12.25 -26.96
C ARG A 332 3.47 -13.67 -27.08
N ILE A 333 2.72 -14.59 -27.66
CA ILE A 333 3.15 -15.99 -27.86
C ILE A 333 4.40 -16.05 -28.76
N ARG A 334 4.42 -15.29 -29.86
CA ARG A 334 5.61 -15.16 -30.72
C ARG A 334 6.82 -14.60 -29.95
N ASN A 335 6.63 -13.62 -29.07
CA ASN A 335 7.70 -13.08 -28.22
C ASN A 335 8.22 -14.10 -27.19
N TYR A 336 7.38 -15.00 -26.69
CA TYR A 336 7.84 -16.08 -25.83
C TYR A 336 8.75 -17.02 -26.59
N LEU A 337 8.34 -17.46 -27.78
CA LEU A 337 9.14 -18.32 -28.63
C LEU A 337 10.47 -17.66 -29.05
N ALA A 338 10.45 -16.38 -29.44
CA ALA A 338 11.63 -15.64 -29.84
C ALA A 338 12.74 -15.63 -28.77
N ARG A 339 12.43 -15.75 -27.51
CA ARG A 339 13.44 -15.85 -26.42
C ARG A 339 14.23 -17.15 -26.50
N PHE A 340 13.58 -18.27 -26.81
CA PHE A 340 14.24 -19.56 -27.03
C PHE A 340 15.12 -19.52 -28.29
N GLU A 341 14.59 -18.96 -29.37
CA GLU A 341 15.27 -18.86 -30.66
C GLU A 341 16.53 -17.98 -30.57
N LYS A 342 16.44 -16.84 -29.87
CA LYS A 342 17.56 -15.89 -29.71
C LYS A 342 18.82 -16.54 -29.13
N ILE A 343 18.67 -17.50 -28.24
CA ILE A 343 19.81 -18.20 -27.62
C ILE A 343 20.03 -19.59 -28.19
N ASN A 344 19.28 -19.97 -29.23
CA ASN A 344 19.31 -21.31 -29.84
C ASN A 344 19.18 -22.43 -28.79
N HIS A 345 18.20 -22.27 -27.89
CA HIS A 345 18.04 -23.15 -26.74
C HIS A 345 17.66 -24.59 -27.18
N ARG A 346 18.14 -25.62 -26.50
CA ARG A 346 17.88 -27.05 -26.83
C ARG A 346 16.39 -27.40 -26.88
N HIS A 347 15.52 -26.69 -26.17
CA HIS A 347 14.07 -26.91 -26.17
C HIS A 347 13.31 -26.00 -27.12
N THR A 348 13.97 -25.28 -28.06
CA THR A 348 13.31 -24.36 -29.02
C THR A 348 12.25 -25.07 -29.87
N ALA A 349 12.55 -26.29 -30.38
CA ALA A 349 11.58 -27.04 -31.19
C ALA A 349 10.31 -27.39 -30.40
N ARG A 350 10.48 -27.79 -29.12
CA ARG A 350 9.38 -28.09 -28.21
C ARG A 350 8.54 -26.85 -27.90
N ALA A 351 9.19 -25.74 -27.54
CA ALA A 351 8.49 -24.46 -27.29
C ALA A 351 7.73 -23.96 -28.53
N ARG A 352 8.28 -24.19 -29.73
CA ARG A 352 7.63 -23.86 -31.01
C ARG A 352 6.37 -24.67 -31.20
N GLN A 353 6.42 -25.99 -31.03
CA GLN A 353 5.27 -26.87 -31.15
C GLN A 353 4.15 -26.46 -30.18
N ILE A 354 4.51 -26.17 -28.90
CA ILE A 354 3.54 -25.65 -27.91
C ILE A 354 2.92 -24.32 -28.37
N ALA A 355 3.72 -23.37 -28.83
CA ALA A 355 3.26 -22.06 -29.28
C ALA A 355 2.32 -22.18 -30.51
N GLU A 356 2.66 -22.99 -31.48
CA GLU A 356 1.87 -23.25 -32.70
C GLU A 356 0.52 -23.89 -32.37
N THR A 357 0.53 -24.89 -31.46
CA THR A 357 -0.70 -25.55 -30.99
C THR A 357 -1.62 -24.56 -30.27
N ILE A 358 -1.09 -23.70 -29.39
CA ILE A 358 -1.89 -22.68 -28.69
C ILE A 358 -2.50 -21.71 -29.71
N MET A 359 -1.71 -21.16 -30.64
CA MET A 359 -2.19 -20.20 -31.64
C MET A 359 -3.26 -20.82 -32.55
N ALA A 360 -3.10 -22.07 -32.95
CA ALA A 360 -4.10 -22.76 -33.77
C ALA A 360 -5.41 -22.97 -33.00
N ALA A 361 -5.33 -23.39 -31.73
CA ALA A 361 -6.49 -23.59 -30.87
C ALA A 361 -7.26 -22.28 -30.61
N GLU A 362 -6.56 -21.16 -30.41
CA GLU A 362 -7.18 -19.84 -30.23
C GLU A 362 -7.87 -19.34 -31.51
N GLN A 363 -7.35 -19.68 -32.69
CA GLN A 363 -7.98 -19.31 -33.97
C GLN A 363 -9.23 -20.13 -34.25
N ASP A 364 -9.23 -21.42 -33.92
CA ASP A 364 -10.32 -22.34 -34.19
C ASP A 364 -11.56 -22.07 -33.30
N ARG A 365 -11.32 -21.74 -32.02
CA ARG A 365 -12.37 -21.54 -31.03
C ARG A 365 -12.32 -20.16 -30.32
N SER A 366 -12.15 -19.08 -31.10
CA SER A 366 -12.13 -17.74 -30.53
C SER A 366 -13.48 -17.42 -29.87
N CYS A 367 -13.46 -17.00 -28.60
CA CYS A 367 -14.62 -16.44 -27.93
C CYS A 367 -15.22 -15.30 -28.76
N SER A 368 -16.55 -15.27 -28.88
CA SER A 368 -17.25 -14.09 -29.35
C SER A 368 -17.01 -12.91 -28.40
N HIS A 369 -17.16 -11.68 -28.88
CA HIS A 369 -17.01 -10.48 -28.04
C HIS A 369 -17.90 -10.49 -26.79
N ASP A 370 -19.06 -11.17 -26.88
CA ASP A 370 -20.04 -11.24 -25.79
C ASP A 370 -19.58 -12.14 -24.61
N CYS A 371 -18.52 -12.94 -24.81
CA CYS A 371 -17.96 -13.82 -23.78
C CYS A 371 -16.78 -13.20 -23.05
N LEU A 372 -16.34 -11.98 -23.40
CA LEU A 372 -15.20 -11.32 -22.77
C LEU A 372 -15.63 -10.59 -21.50
N VAL A 373 -14.75 -10.62 -20.51
CA VAL A 373 -14.90 -9.89 -19.25
C VAL A 373 -13.69 -9.00 -19.01
N GLN A 374 -13.85 -7.93 -18.21
CA GLN A 374 -12.69 -7.22 -17.69
C GLN A 374 -11.98 -8.12 -16.69
N GLY A 375 -10.95 -8.81 -17.11
CA GLY A 375 -10.16 -9.71 -16.28
C GLY A 375 -8.98 -9.00 -15.62
N HIS A 376 -8.30 -9.71 -14.75
CA HIS A 376 -7.09 -9.22 -14.08
C HIS A 376 -5.85 -9.30 -14.99
N GLY A 377 -5.74 -10.35 -15.79
CA GLY A 377 -4.66 -10.57 -16.76
C GLY A 377 -3.34 -11.11 -16.19
N ASP A 378 -3.17 -11.08 -14.86
CA ASP A 378 -2.02 -11.67 -14.14
C ASP A 378 -2.44 -12.12 -12.74
N PHE A 379 -3.56 -12.86 -12.66
CA PHE A 379 -4.14 -13.34 -11.41
C PHE A 379 -3.37 -14.56 -10.87
N HIS A 380 -2.62 -14.37 -9.79
CA HIS A 380 -1.79 -15.44 -9.21
C HIS A 380 -1.54 -15.22 -7.70
N PRO A 381 -1.10 -16.27 -6.95
CA PRO A 381 -1.00 -16.22 -5.49
C PRO A 381 -0.20 -15.05 -4.89
N LYS A 382 0.80 -14.53 -5.59
CA LYS A 382 1.59 -13.38 -5.11
C LYS A 382 0.92 -12.02 -5.35
N ASN A 383 -0.05 -11.95 -6.27
CA ASN A 383 -0.85 -10.76 -6.55
C ASN A 383 -2.18 -10.73 -5.77
N ILE A 384 -2.42 -11.72 -4.93
CA ILE A 384 -3.60 -11.81 -4.08
C ILE A 384 -3.16 -11.62 -2.63
N MET A 385 -3.74 -10.66 -1.93
CA MET A 385 -3.45 -10.34 -0.54
C MET A 385 -4.58 -10.87 0.35
N ILE A 386 -4.20 -11.57 1.41
CA ILE A 386 -5.10 -12.00 2.49
C ILE A 386 -4.79 -11.17 3.72
N GLY A 387 -5.75 -10.38 4.15
CA GLY A 387 -5.64 -9.52 5.32
C GLY A 387 -6.82 -9.68 6.26
N GLN A 388 -6.75 -8.97 7.38
CA GLN A 388 -7.78 -8.98 8.42
C GLN A 388 -7.82 -7.60 9.04
N ASP A 389 -9.01 -7.01 9.20
CA ASP A 389 -9.16 -5.67 9.76
C ASP A 389 -9.03 -5.67 11.29
N SER A 390 -9.45 -6.76 11.95
CA SER A 390 -9.27 -6.98 13.39
C SER A 390 -8.70 -8.37 13.66
N GLN A 391 -7.65 -8.45 14.49
CA GLN A 391 -6.98 -9.73 14.79
C GLN A 391 -7.87 -10.72 15.54
N ASP A 392 -8.85 -10.23 16.30
CA ASP A 392 -9.70 -11.02 17.17
C ASP A 392 -10.97 -11.54 16.50
N ASN A 393 -11.25 -11.11 15.25
CA ASN A 393 -12.48 -11.47 14.55
C ASN A 393 -12.20 -12.00 13.13
N ARG A 394 -12.39 -13.31 12.92
CA ARG A 394 -12.28 -13.96 11.60
C ARG A 394 -13.26 -13.42 10.55
N ASP A 395 -14.37 -12.82 10.97
CA ASP A 395 -15.35 -12.23 10.05
C ASP A 395 -14.82 -10.99 9.35
N THR A 396 -13.75 -10.37 9.87
CA THR A 396 -13.06 -9.23 9.29
C THR A 396 -11.98 -9.61 8.27
N LEU A 397 -11.83 -10.90 7.97
CA LEU A 397 -10.89 -11.38 6.95
C LEU A 397 -11.34 -10.93 5.56
N PHE A 398 -10.40 -10.40 4.79
CA PHE A 398 -10.62 -9.95 3.43
C PHE A 398 -9.57 -10.51 2.45
N VAL A 399 -9.95 -10.54 1.18
CA VAL A 399 -9.07 -10.83 0.06
C VAL A 399 -9.03 -9.64 -0.89
N ALA A 400 -7.84 -9.28 -1.35
CA ALA A 400 -7.66 -8.20 -2.31
C ALA A 400 -6.71 -8.61 -3.42
N ALA A 401 -7.02 -8.26 -4.67
CA ALA A 401 -6.07 -8.38 -5.78
C ALA A 401 -5.35 -7.05 -6.01
N ILE A 402 -4.07 -7.15 -6.35
CA ILE A 402 -3.17 -6.03 -6.64
C ILE A 402 -2.55 -6.22 -8.03
N ASP A 403 -2.01 -5.14 -8.60
CA ASP A 403 -1.29 -5.16 -9.89
C ASP A 403 -2.15 -5.46 -11.13
N PHE A 404 -3.00 -4.50 -11.48
CA PHE A 404 -3.85 -4.54 -12.68
C PHE A 404 -3.13 -4.16 -13.98
N GLY A 405 -1.80 -4.14 -13.98
CA GLY A 405 -1.00 -3.73 -15.16
C GLY A 405 -1.23 -4.57 -16.42
N SER A 406 -1.72 -5.78 -16.28
CA SER A 406 -2.04 -6.70 -17.38
C SER A 406 -3.54 -6.83 -17.69
N SER A 407 -4.39 -6.12 -16.96
CA SER A 407 -5.84 -6.21 -17.07
C SER A 407 -6.35 -5.77 -18.46
N LEU A 408 -7.23 -6.56 -19.01
CA LEU A 408 -7.86 -6.40 -20.34
C LEU A 408 -9.26 -7.01 -20.35
N MET A 409 -10.06 -6.67 -21.37
CA MET A 409 -11.19 -7.51 -21.78
C MET A 409 -10.63 -8.81 -22.35
N LEU A 410 -10.89 -9.93 -21.67
CA LEU A 410 -10.31 -11.25 -21.99
C LEU A 410 -11.31 -12.38 -21.68
N PRO A 411 -11.11 -13.59 -22.23
CA PRO A 411 -11.92 -14.74 -21.85
C PRO A 411 -11.79 -15.05 -20.34
N PRO A 412 -12.89 -15.30 -19.62
CA PRO A 412 -12.81 -15.62 -18.17
C PRO A 412 -11.86 -16.76 -17.84
N ALA A 413 -11.77 -17.76 -18.72
CA ALA A 413 -10.87 -18.89 -18.59
C ALA A 413 -9.38 -18.50 -18.58
N PHE A 414 -9.01 -17.32 -19.13
CA PHE A 414 -7.64 -16.83 -19.13
C PHE A 414 -7.10 -16.63 -17.72
N ASP A 415 -7.82 -15.91 -16.86
CA ASP A 415 -7.38 -15.67 -15.49
C ASP A 415 -7.40 -16.96 -14.66
N VAL A 416 -8.39 -17.83 -14.89
CA VAL A 416 -8.46 -19.13 -14.20
C VAL A 416 -7.27 -20.02 -14.59
N GLY A 417 -6.98 -20.19 -15.88
CA GLY A 417 -5.83 -20.94 -16.36
C GLY A 417 -4.50 -20.37 -15.89
N THR A 418 -4.39 -19.03 -15.87
CA THR A 418 -3.22 -18.32 -15.33
C THR A 418 -3.04 -18.63 -13.84
N PHE A 419 -4.10 -18.56 -13.04
CA PHE A 419 -4.03 -18.90 -11.62
C PHE A 419 -3.57 -20.34 -11.41
N LEU A 420 -4.16 -21.31 -12.08
CA LEU A 420 -3.83 -22.73 -11.91
C LEU A 420 -2.36 -23.03 -12.26
N ALA A 421 -1.87 -22.51 -13.38
CA ALA A 421 -0.47 -22.66 -13.78
C ALA A 421 0.48 -22.03 -12.75
N GLN A 422 0.21 -20.81 -12.34
CA GLN A 422 1.04 -20.07 -11.38
C GLN A 422 0.96 -20.65 -9.98
N TYR A 423 -0.20 -21.10 -9.53
CA TYR A 423 -0.40 -21.76 -8.25
C TYR A 423 0.54 -22.97 -8.12
N ARG A 424 0.50 -23.86 -9.11
CA ARG A 424 1.37 -25.03 -9.14
C ARG A 424 2.84 -24.65 -9.24
N ASN A 425 3.19 -23.70 -10.09
CA ASN A 425 4.57 -23.28 -10.29
C ASN A 425 5.16 -22.59 -9.07
N GLN A 426 4.43 -21.66 -8.43
CA GLN A 426 4.92 -20.90 -7.28
C GLN A 426 5.05 -21.76 -6.01
N LEU A 427 4.27 -22.83 -5.89
CA LEU A 427 4.26 -23.74 -4.73
C LEU A 427 4.89 -25.09 -5.03
N PHE A 428 5.59 -25.21 -6.16
CA PHE A 428 6.19 -26.49 -6.59
C PHE A 428 7.08 -27.14 -5.53
N ASN A 429 7.84 -26.37 -4.78
CA ASN A 429 8.71 -26.87 -3.70
C ASN A 429 7.94 -27.28 -2.42
N HIS A 430 6.61 -27.18 -2.42
CA HIS A 430 5.72 -27.51 -1.30
C HIS A 430 4.72 -28.60 -1.71
N GLN A 431 5.21 -29.79 -2.11
CA GLN A 431 4.37 -30.87 -2.65
C GLN A 431 3.26 -31.33 -1.68
N GLU A 432 3.59 -31.49 -0.39
CA GLU A 432 2.61 -31.84 0.64
C GLU A 432 1.49 -30.80 0.76
N LEU A 433 1.79 -29.51 0.50
CA LEU A 433 0.80 -28.46 0.47
C LEU A 433 -0.09 -28.59 -0.76
N LEU A 434 0.46 -28.85 -1.94
CA LEU A 434 -0.30 -29.05 -3.18
C LEU A 434 -1.23 -30.28 -3.11
N GLU A 435 -0.80 -31.35 -2.45
CA GLU A 435 -1.64 -32.53 -2.20
C GLU A 435 -2.78 -32.23 -1.22
N ARG A 436 -2.47 -31.49 -0.14
CA ARG A 436 -3.43 -31.11 0.89
C ARG A 436 -4.43 -30.06 0.41
N LEU A 437 -4.00 -29.13 -0.43
CA LEU A 437 -4.76 -28.02 -0.98
C LEU A 437 -4.77 -28.08 -2.52
N PRO A 438 -5.50 -29.04 -3.11
CA PRO A 438 -5.54 -29.18 -4.56
C PRO A 438 -6.19 -27.94 -5.21
N GLU A 439 -5.71 -27.61 -6.41
CA GLU A 439 -6.17 -26.47 -7.21
C GLU A 439 -7.68 -26.48 -7.50
N ARG A 440 -8.31 -27.63 -7.40
CA ARG A 440 -9.76 -27.80 -7.55
C ARG A 440 -10.56 -26.98 -6.55
N ILE A 441 -10.04 -26.74 -5.35
CA ILE A 441 -10.70 -25.89 -4.32
C ILE A 441 -10.96 -24.47 -4.89
N PHE A 442 -9.97 -23.90 -5.56
CA PHE A 442 -10.11 -22.61 -6.22
C PHE A 442 -11.10 -22.66 -7.39
N LEU A 443 -10.97 -23.68 -8.23
CA LEU A 443 -11.79 -23.84 -9.43
C LEU A 443 -13.28 -24.04 -9.07
N ASP A 444 -13.57 -24.91 -8.12
CA ASP A 444 -14.94 -25.17 -7.66
C ASP A 444 -15.56 -23.87 -7.10
N ALA A 445 -14.83 -23.12 -6.25
CA ALA A 445 -15.31 -21.84 -5.71
C ALA A 445 -15.52 -20.76 -6.79
N TYR A 446 -14.71 -20.76 -7.84
CA TYR A 446 -14.91 -19.88 -8.98
C TYR A 446 -16.16 -20.27 -9.77
N LEU A 447 -16.38 -21.55 -10.05
CA LEU A 447 -17.53 -22.03 -10.82
C LEU A 447 -18.85 -21.83 -10.08
N ASP A 448 -18.84 -21.92 -8.75
CA ASP A 448 -20.02 -21.71 -7.91
C ASP A 448 -20.57 -20.27 -7.97
N GLU A 449 -19.69 -19.26 -8.03
CA GLU A 449 -20.08 -17.85 -7.98
C GLU A 449 -19.84 -17.09 -9.30
N GLY A 450 -19.13 -17.68 -10.26
CA GLY A 450 -18.72 -17.03 -11.50
C GLY A 450 -19.85 -16.81 -12.52
N PRO A 451 -19.53 -16.23 -13.67
CA PRO A 451 -20.43 -16.20 -14.82
C PRO A 451 -20.70 -17.65 -15.27
N PRO A 452 -21.85 -17.91 -15.92
CA PRO A 452 -22.15 -19.22 -16.45
C PRO A 452 -20.99 -19.76 -17.32
N ALA A 453 -20.48 -20.92 -16.96
CA ALA A 453 -19.44 -21.60 -17.73
C ALA A 453 -20.10 -22.26 -18.95
N GLY A 454 -19.68 -21.87 -20.17
CA GLY A 454 -20.05 -22.58 -21.39
C GLY A 454 -19.40 -23.95 -21.48
N ASP A 455 -19.87 -24.78 -22.40
CA ASP A 455 -19.37 -26.16 -22.59
C ASP A 455 -17.84 -26.21 -22.83
N ASP A 456 -17.27 -25.21 -23.46
CA ASP A 456 -15.84 -25.09 -23.76
C ASP A 456 -15.00 -24.45 -22.65
N PHE A 457 -15.58 -24.06 -21.50
CA PHE A 457 -14.85 -23.30 -20.48
C PHE A 457 -13.64 -24.03 -19.94
N LEU A 458 -13.79 -25.29 -19.54
CA LEU A 458 -12.66 -26.09 -19.00
C LEU A 458 -11.59 -26.36 -20.05
N TRP A 459 -12.00 -26.53 -21.31
CA TRP A 459 -11.09 -26.64 -22.43
C TRP A 459 -10.25 -25.37 -22.59
N GLN A 460 -10.89 -24.20 -22.52
CA GLN A 460 -10.19 -22.91 -22.55
C GLN A 460 -9.26 -22.72 -21.33
N VAL A 461 -9.67 -23.16 -20.15
CA VAL A 461 -8.82 -23.11 -18.94
C VAL A 461 -7.50 -23.87 -19.17
N GLU A 462 -7.55 -25.08 -19.75
CA GLU A 462 -6.34 -25.84 -20.04
C GLU A 462 -5.50 -25.18 -21.14
N LEU A 463 -6.12 -24.59 -22.16
CA LEU A 463 -5.42 -23.81 -23.19
C LEU A 463 -4.62 -22.65 -22.58
N PHE A 464 -5.26 -21.84 -21.73
CA PHE A 464 -4.60 -20.70 -21.09
C PHE A 464 -3.62 -21.11 -19.97
N ARG A 465 -3.80 -22.29 -19.39
CA ARG A 465 -2.82 -22.92 -18.51
C ARG A 465 -1.54 -23.27 -19.26
N ALA A 466 -1.67 -23.91 -20.43
CA ALA A 466 -0.53 -24.22 -21.31
C ALA A 466 0.18 -22.92 -21.75
N ARG A 467 -0.58 -21.93 -22.17
CA ARG A 467 -0.08 -20.59 -22.55
C ARG A 467 0.72 -19.93 -21.41
N THR A 468 0.23 -20.02 -20.19
CA THR A 468 0.89 -19.43 -19.02
C THR A 468 2.18 -20.19 -18.69
N ASN A 469 2.19 -21.51 -18.78
CA ASN A 469 3.40 -22.30 -18.61
C ASN A 469 4.46 -21.95 -19.68
N LEU A 470 4.09 -21.72 -20.94
CA LEU A 470 5.01 -21.22 -21.96
C LEU A 470 5.57 -19.83 -21.61
N SER A 471 4.73 -18.95 -21.06
CA SER A 471 5.17 -17.63 -20.56
C SER A 471 6.18 -17.75 -19.43
N ILE A 472 5.95 -18.65 -18.46
CA ILE A 472 6.87 -18.94 -17.35
C ILE A 472 8.19 -19.48 -17.90
N ALA A 473 8.17 -20.41 -18.85
CA ALA A 473 9.36 -20.93 -19.49
C ALA A 473 10.18 -19.82 -20.18
N ALA A 474 9.51 -18.94 -20.92
CA ALA A 474 10.15 -17.77 -21.54
C ALA A 474 10.70 -16.78 -20.51
N PHE A 475 10.08 -16.66 -19.34
CA PHE A 475 10.61 -15.86 -18.23
C PHE A 475 11.88 -16.49 -17.64
N LEU A 476 11.92 -17.80 -17.43
CA LEU A 476 13.10 -18.51 -16.93
C LEU A 476 14.31 -18.32 -17.86
N ILE A 477 14.10 -18.38 -19.18
CA ILE A 477 15.15 -18.02 -20.16
C ILE A 477 15.65 -16.58 -19.92
N ARG A 478 14.76 -15.64 -19.76
CA ARG A 478 15.11 -14.22 -19.58
C ARG A 478 15.95 -13.95 -18.34
N VAL A 479 15.70 -14.67 -17.25
CA VAL A 479 16.41 -14.49 -15.98
C VAL A 479 17.63 -15.39 -15.83
N GLY A 480 18.06 -16.05 -16.91
CA GLY A 480 19.27 -16.88 -16.92
C GLY A 480 19.09 -18.29 -16.35
N MET A 481 17.83 -18.73 -16.12
CA MET A 481 17.49 -20.06 -15.62
C MET A 481 17.12 -21.05 -16.74
N GLY A 482 17.61 -20.83 -17.95
CA GLY A 482 17.29 -21.66 -19.11
C GLY A 482 17.71 -23.15 -18.97
N GLU A 483 18.74 -23.43 -18.20
CA GLU A 483 19.23 -24.80 -17.97
C GLU A 483 18.63 -25.46 -16.71
N SER A 484 17.67 -24.80 -16.03
CA SER A 484 17.06 -25.33 -14.81
C SER A 484 16.11 -26.51 -15.11
N GLN A 485 15.93 -27.37 -14.12
CA GLN A 485 14.90 -28.40 -14.16
C GLN A 485 13.49 -27.80 -14.21
N ASP A 486 13.30 -26.60 -13.65
CA ASP A 486 12.03 -25.89 -13.70
C ASP A 486 11.59 -25.56 -15.12
N LEU A 487 12.54 -25.16 -15.99
CA LEU A 487 12.22 -24.91 -17.40
C LEU A 487 11.63 -26.15 -18.08
N TRP A 488 12.28 -27.31 -17.90
CA TRP A 488 11.81 -28.56 -18.47
C TRP A 488 10.43 -28.94 -17.92
N ARG A 489 10.24 -28.82 -16.60
CA ARG A 489 8.98 -29.12 -15.92
C ARG A 489 7.81 -28.29 -16.48
N VAL A 490 7.95 -26.97 -16.58
CA VAL A 490 6.85 -26.12 -17.05
C VAL A 490 6.53 -26.35 -18.54
N LEU A 491 7.50 -26.74 -19.35
CA LEU A 491 7.24 -27.16 -20.74
C LEU A 491 6.46 -28.49 -20.79
N VAL A 492 6.78 -29.46 -19.92
CA VAL A 492 6.02 -30.73 -19.80
C VAL A 492 4.60 -30.44 -19.32
N GLU A 493 4.42 -29.57 -18.34
CA GLU A 493 3.08 -29.17 -17.86
C GLU A 493 2.26 -28.47 -18.97
N ALA A 494 2.90 -27.64 -19.81
CA ALA A 494 2.22 -27.04 -20.96
C ALA A 494 1.71 -28.10 -21.96
N GLU A 495 2.55 -29.12 -22.28
CA GLU A 495 2.14 -30.22 -23.15
C GLU A 495 1.04 -31.08 -22.53
N GLN A 496 1.09 -31.32 -21.22
CA GLN A 496 0.04 -32.05 -20.51
C GLN A 496 -1.30 -31.37 -20.61
N SER A 497 -1.34 -30.03 -20.40
CA SER A 497 -2.56 -29.25 -20.59
C SER A 497 -3.07 -29.31 -22.04
N LEU A 498 -2.17 -29.20 -23.03
CA LEU A 498 -2.56 -29.31 -24.44
C LEU A 498 -3.05 -30.72 -24.84
N SER A 499 -2.64 -31.75 -24.11
CA SER A 499 -3.13 -33.11 -24.37
C SER A 499 -4.55 -33.38 -23.86
N GLN A 500 -5.12 -32.45 -23.08
CA GLN A 500 -6.49 -32.50 -22.54
C GLN A 500 -7.50 -31.76 -23.43
N ILE A 501 -7.02 -31.05 -24.42
CA ILE A 501 -7.82 -30.25 -25.35
C ILE A 501 -7.73 -30.81 -26.78
#